data_18f7672dd024d5eb631c0acc782efc44
#
_entry.id   18f7672dd024d5eb631c0acc782efc44
#
_cell.length_a   1.000
_cell.length_b   1.000
_cell.length_c   1.000
_cell.angle_alpha   90.00
_cell.angle_beta   90.00
_cell.angle_gamma   90.00
#
_symmetry.space_group_name_H-M   'P 1'
#
loop_
_entity.id
_entity.type
_entity.pdbx_description
1 polymer ?
#
loop_
_entity_poly.entity_id
_entity_poly.type
_entity_poly.pdbx_seq_one_letter_code
_entity_poly.pdbx_strand_id
1 'polypeptide(L)'
;MLGSKTTAGKRAMAAVREALGVIERRHGITHSWLSEKALHTFDGFITKDNTVVGVFEAKSRAASYEDGCIKYGGVLYPTYLITSKKLENGAVWARKFNVPFFLLVNLEESGHVLSFMVSDKAGKILVDFEEKASTTQATVNGGYMTRANSFIPISQALVFDIK
;
A
#
# COMPACT_ATOMS: atom_id res chain seq x y z
N MET A 1 8.99 11.46 -4.98
CA MET A 1 8.31 10.16 -5.09
C MET A 1 8.93 9.34 -6.21
N LEU A 2 9.29 8.11 -5.90
CA LEU A 2 9.80 7.18 -6.91
C LEU A 2 8.61 6.67 -7.73
N GLY A 3 8.53 7.08 -8.97
CA GLY A 3 7.56 6.51 -9.90
C GLY A 3 8.00 5.13 -10.36
N SER A 4 7.05 4.34 -10.86
CA SER A 4 7.35 3.01 -11.41
C SER A 4 8.32 3.04 -12.59
N LYS A 5 8.52 4.19 -13.20
CA LYS A 5 9.43 4.38 -14.33
C LYS A 5 10.90 4.55 -13.94
N THR A 6 11.21 4.84 -12.67
CA THR A 6 12.59 4.90 -12.18
C THR A 6 13.14 3.51 -11.94
N THR A 7 14.49 3.33 -11.94
CA THR A 7 15.12 2.05 -11.63
C THR A 7 14.73 1.56 -10.23
N ALA A 8 14.74 2.45 -9.23
CA ALA A 8 14.36 2.12 -7.87
C ALA A 8 12.86 1.78 -7.77
N GLY A 9 12.01 2.51 -8.49
CA GLY A 9 10.57 2.24 -8.54
C GLY A 9 10.25 0.90 -9.21
N LYS A 10 10.94 0.56 -10.30
CA LYS A 10 10.79 -0.75 -10.97
C LYS A 10 11.24 -1.90 -10.07
N ARG A 11 12.33 -1.72 -9.34
CA ARG A 11 12.82 -2.71 -8.39
C ARG A 11 11.81 -2.94 -7.26
N ALA A 12 11.28 -1.88 -6.69
CA ALA A 12 10.27 -1.96 -5.63
C ALA A 12 8.98 -2.64 -6.12
N MET A 13 8.56 -2.34 -7.34
CA MET A 13 7.39 -2.98 -7.95
C MET A 13 7.62 -4.47 -8.16
N ALA A 14 8.80 -4.87 -8.65
CA ALA A 14 9.15 -6.28 -8.82
C ALA A 14 9.15 -7.01 -7.48
N ALA A 15 9.70 -6.38 -6.43
CA ALA A 15 9.76 -6.95 -5.10
C ALA A 15 8.36 -7.20 -4.50
N VAL A 16 7.45 -6.24 -4.62
CA VAL A 16 6.10 -6.42 -4.08
C VAL A 16 5.31 -7.46 -4.88
N ARG A 17 5.47 -7.52 -6.19
CA ARG A 17 4.81 -8.54 -7.02
C ARG A 17 5.26 -9.95 -6.64
N GLU A 18 6.55 -10.13 -6.40
CA GLU A 18 7.10 -11.41 -5.96
C GLU A 18 6.54 -11.81 -4.60
N ALA A 19 6.51 -10.87 -3.65
CA ALA A 19 5.96 -11.10 -2.32
C ALA A 19 4.47 -11.48 -2.36
N LEU A 20 3.67 -10.76 -3.14
CA LEU A 20 2.26 -11.05 -3.31
C LEU A 20 2.02 -12.39 -3.99
N GLY A 21 2.94 -12.82 -4.86
CA GLY A 21 2.89 -14.15 -5.48
C GLY A 21 2.92 -15.28 -4.45
N VAL A 22 3.66 -15.12 -3.34
CA VAL A 22 3.66 -16.09 -2.24
C VAL A 22 2.30 -16.17 -1.58
N ILE A 23 1.68 -15.02 -1.30
CA ILE A 23 0.34 -14.94 -0.71
C ILE A 23 -0.71 -15.55 -1.64
N GLU A 24 -0.61 -15.28 -2.94
CA GLU A 24 -1.52 -15.85 -3.95
C GLU A 24 -1.53 -17.38 -3.89
N ARG A 25 -0.35 -17.97 -3.87
CA ARG A 25 -0.23 -19.43 -3.83
C ARG A 25 -0.76 -20.04 -2.53
N ARG A 26 -0.60 -19.34 -1.42
CA ARG A 26 -1.05 -19.82 -0.10
C ARG A 26 -2.56 -19.70 0.10
N HIS A 27 -3.17 -18.68 -0.48
CA HIS A 27 -4.55 -18.28 -0.16
C HIS A 27 -5.52 -18.43 -1.35
N GLY A 28 -5.04 -18.85 -2.51
CA GLY A 28 -5.90 -19.06 -3.68
C GLY A 28 -6.48 -17.75 -4.23
N ILE A 29 -5.76 -16.67 -4.14
CA ILE A 29 -6.14 -15.36 -4.68
C ILE A 29 -5.18 -14.95 -5.79
N THR A 30 -5.59 -13.96 -6.58
CA THR A 30 -4.77 -13.38 -7.64
C THR A 30 -4.82 -11.86 -7.54
N HIS A 31 -3.69 -11.22 -7.77
CA HIS A 31 -3.61 -9.77 -7.91
C HIS A 31 -3.53 -9.42 -9.39
N SER A 32 -4.54 -8.72 -9.89
CA SER A 32 -4.60 -8.26 -11.28
C SER A 32 -4.19 -6.80 -11.32
N TRP A 33 -3.02 -6.53 -11.88
CA TRP A 33 -2.42 -5.20 -11.91
C TRP A 33 -2.95 -4.38 -13.07
N LEU A 34 -3.23 -3.10 -12.81
CA LEU A 34 -3.57 -2.16 -13.86
C LEU A 34 -2.32 -1.79 -14.69
N SER A 35 -2.54 -1.32 -15.91
CA SER A 35 -1.45 -0.97 -16.81
C SER A 35 -0.59 0.17 -16.25
N GLU A 36 0.73 -0.02 -16.25
CA GLU A 36 1.69 1.02 -15.88
C GLU A 36 1.77 2.17 -16.90
N LYS A 37 1.19 1.99 -18.09
CA LYS A 37 1.20 2.99 -19.16
C LYS A 37 0.22 4.13 -18.93
N ALA A 38 -0.72 3.98 -17.99
CA ALA A 38 -1.71 4.98 -17.68
C ALA A 38 -1.61 5.37 -16.20
N LEU A 39 -2.05 6.59 -15.87
CA LEU A 39 -2.14 7.03 -14.48
C LEU A 39 -3.38 6.43 -13.83
N HIS A 40 -3.17 5.68 -12.76
CA HIS A 40 -4.24 5.10 -11.97
C HIS A 40 -4.14 5.56 -10.53
N THR A 41 -5.29 5.64 -9.85
CA THR A 41 -5.37 6.06 -8.45
C THR A 41 -5.33 4.87 -7.49
N PHE A 42 -5.22 3.65 -8.01
CA PHE A 42 -4.98 2.41 -7.28
C PHE A 42 -4.23 1.44 -8.20
N ASP A 43 -3.66 0.37 -7.65
CA ASP A 43 -2.75 -0.50 -8.41
C ASP A 43 -3.44 -1.67 -9.11
N GLY A 44 -4.55 -2.16 -8.59
CA GLY A 44 -5.24 -3.28 -9.23
C GLY A 44 -6.34 -3.90 -8.39
N PHE A 45 -6.73 -5.10 -8.81
CA PHE A 45 -7.83 -5.86 -8.22
C PHE A 45 -7.34 -7.15 -7.58
N ILE A 46 -7.93 -7.52 -6.45
CA ILE A 46 -7.76 -8.85 -5.86
C ILE A 46 -8.93 -9.69 -6.34
N THR A 47 -8.62 -10.87 -6.90
CA THR A 47 -9.64 -11.80 -7.38
C THR A 47 -9.54 -13.15 -6.67
N LYS A 48 -10.68 -13.78 -6.45
CA LYS A 48 -10.79 -15.13 -5.92
C LYS A 48 -11.94 -15.84 -6.64
N ASP A 49 -11.67 -17.03 -7.17
CA ASP A 49 -12.67 -17.80 -7.91
C ASP A 49 -13.32 -16.98 -9.04
N ASN A 50 -12.50 -16.25 -9.80
CA ASN A 50 -12.93 -15.38 -10.90
C ASN A 50 -13.83 -14.22 -10.49
N THR A 51 -13.90 -13.90 -9.20
CA THR A 51 -14.68 -12.77 -8.67
C THR A 51 -13.76 -11.73 -8.09
N VAL A 52 -13.98 -10.46 -8.39
CA VAL A 52 -13.24 -9.36 -7.76
C VAL A 52 -13.70 -9.25 -6.31
N VAL A 53 -12.74 -9.36 -5.38
CA VAL A 53 -13.01 -9.31 -3.93
C VAL A 53 -12.36 -8.11 -3.24
N GLY A 54 -11.57 -7.31 -3.97
CA GLY A 54 -10.95 -6.12 -3.43
C GLY A 54 -10.27 -5.27 -4.48
N VAL A 55 -10.01 -4.02 -4.15
CA VAL A 55 -9.06 -3.16 -4.86
C VAL A 55 -7.86 -2.94 -3.95
N PHE A 56 -6.69 -2.70 -4.51
CA PHE A 56 -5.49 -2.56 -3.70
C PHE A 56 -4.53 -1.50 -4.22
N GLU A 57 -3.75 -0.98 -3.28
CA GLU A 57 -2.52 -0.21 -3.49
C GLU A 57 -1.39 -1.02 -2.86
N ALA A 58 -0.29 -1.19 -3.58
CA ALA A 58 0.85 -1.97 -3.10
C ALA A 58 2.12 -1.13 -3.05
N LYS A 59 2.88 -1.30 -1.99
CA LYS A 59 4.16 -0.62 -1.78
C LYS A 59 5.20 -1.62 -1.30
N SER A 60 6.46 -1.37 -1.67
CA SER A 60 7.59 -2.11 -1.14
C SER A 60 8.55 -1.15 -0.43
N ARG A 61 9.05 -1.56 0.72
CA ARG A 61 9.97 -0.76 1.53
C ARG A 61 11.18 -1.58 1.92
N ALA A 62 12.35 -0.96 1.83
CA ALA A 62 13.61 -1.53 2.32
C ALA A 62 13.65 -1.40 3.85
N ALA A 63 12.81 -2.16 4.51
CA ALA A 63 12.56 -2.11 5.95
C ALA A 63 12.21 -3.50 6.46
N SER A 64 12.09 -3.66 7.77
CA SER A 64 11.72 -4.91 8.40
C SER A 64 10.53 -4.74 9.34
N TYR A 65 9.87 -5.85 9.67
CA TYR A 65 8.85 -5.92 10.72
C TYR A 65 9.53 -6.40 11.99
N GLU A 66 9.40 -5.64 13.07
CA GLU A 66 10.00 -5.96 14.36
C GLU A 66 9.14 -5.39 15.50
N ASP A 67 8.77 -6.25 16.45
CA ASP A 67 8.02 -5.84 17.66
C ASP A 67 6.75 -5.02 17.37
N GLY A 68 5.99 -5.41 16.34
CA GLY A 68 4.77 -4.69 15.97
C GLY A 68 5.00 -3.35 15.28
N CYS A 69 6.23 -3.09 14.85
CA CYS A 69 6.63 -1.84 14.19
C CYS A 69 7.30 -2.11 12.85
N ILE A 70 7.43 -1.07 12.06
CA ILE A 70 8.34 -1.05 10.91
C ILE A 70 9.67 -0.51 11.39
N LYS A 71 10.74 -1.28 11.17
CA LYS A 71 12.11 -0.84 11.46
C LYS A 71 12.75 -0.33 10.18
N TYR A 72 13.15 0.92 10.20
CA TYR A 72 13.82 1.57 9.07
C TYR A 72 14.97 2.42 9.58
N GLY A 73 16.18 2.21 9.00
CA GLY A 73 17.36 2.95 9.42
C GLY A 73 17.68 2.81 10.90
N GLY A 74 17.40 1.66 11.52
CA GLY A 74 17.64 1.41 12.94
C GLY A 74 16.57 2.01 13.88
N VAL A 75 15.53 2.62 13.35
CA VAL A 75 14.44 3.26 14.13
C VAL A 75 13.17 2.45 13.96
N LEU A 76 12.44 2.24 15.08
CA LEU A 76 11.13 1.59 15.09
C LEU A 76 10.02 2.61 14.93
N TYR A 77 9.16 2.40 13.92
CA TYR A 77 8.00 3.24 13.63
C TYR A 77 6.72 2.45 13.89
N PRO A 78 5.85 2.88 14.82
CA PRO A 78 4.60 2.18 15.12
C PRO A 78 3.49 2.44 14.10
N THR A 79 3.73 3.34 13.14
CA THR A 79 2.75 3.71 12.11
C THR A 79 3.37 3.62 10.72
N TYR A 80 2.49 3.41 9.72
CA TYR A 80 2.86 3.51 8.32
C TYR A 80 2.35 4.83 7.75
N LEU A 81 3.23 5.55 7.04
CA LEU A 81 2.91 6.84 6.42
C LEU A 81 2.41 6.64 5.00
N ILE A 82 1.23 7.16 4.72
CA ILE A 82 0.68 7.23 3.37
C ILE A 82 0.03 8.60 3.14
N THR A 83 0.09 9.12 1.92
CA THR A 83 -0.61 10.35 1.57
C THR A 83 -2.12 10.13 1.77
N SER A 84 -2.79 11.06 2.46
CA SER A 84 -4.23 10.95 2.74
C SER A 84 -5.06 10.83 1.46
N LYS A 85 -4.63 11.49 0.39
CA LYS A 85 -5.26 11.41 -0.93
C LYS A 85 -5.33 9.98 -1.47
N LYS A 86 -4.32 9.15 -1.20
CA LYS A 86 -4.31 7.74 -1.60
C LYS A 86 -5.38 6.93 -0.89
N LEU A 87 -5.59 7.19 0.40
CA LEU A 87 -6.66 6.54 1.17
C LEU A 87 -8.04 6.91 0.62
N GLU A 88 -8.25 8.20 0.37
CA GLU A 88 -9.52 8.70 -0.18
C GLU A 88 -9.80 8.11 -1.56
N ASN A 89 -8.82 8.12 -2.45
CA ASN A 89 -8.97 7.59 -3.81
C ASN A 89 -9.28 6.09 -3.79
N GLY A 90 -8.58 5.32 -2.96
CA GLY A 90 -8.83 3.89 -2.83
C GLY A 90 -10.24 3.60 -2.33
N ALA A 91 -10.72 4.36 -1.34
CA ALA A 91 -12.07 4.22 -0.80
C ALA A 91 -13.15 4.56 -1.84
N VAL A 92 -12.92 5.57 -2.68
CA VAL A 92 -13.84 5.92 -3.78
C VAL A 92 -13.97 4.76 -4.78
N TRP A 93 -12.85 4.15 -5.17
CA TRP A 93 -12.87 3.02 -6.10
C TRP A 93 -13.46 1.76 -5.48
N ALA A 94 -13.19 1.52 -4.19
CA ALA A 94 -13.81 0.43 -3.43
C ALA A 94 -15.34 0.53 -3.48
N ARG A 95 -15.87 1.71 -3.24
CA ARG A 95 -17.30 1.99 -3.32
C ARG A 95 -17.86 1.75 -4.73
N LYS A 96 -17.16 2.21 -5.76
CA LYS A 96 -17.57 2.03 -7.17
C LYS A 96 -17.67 0.57 -7.56
N PHE A 97 -16.73 -0.26 -7.09
CA PHE A 97 -16.71 -1.69 -7.38
C PHE A 97 -17.41 -2.54 -6.33
N ASN A 98 -17.92 -1.93 -5.27
CA ASN A 98 -18.61 -2.61 -4.17
C ASN A 98 -17.74 -3.70 -3.52
N VAL A 99 -16.48 -3.38 -3.28
CA VAL A 99 -15.48 -4.25 -2.66
C VAL A 99 -14.62 -3.43 -1.69
N PRO A 100 -13.95 -4.06 -0.70
CA PRO A 100 -13.03 -3.34 0.17
C PRO A 100 -11.75 -2.88 -0.55
N PHE A 101 -11.10 -1.87 0.04
CA PHE A 101 -9.79 -1.38 -0.39
C PHE A 101 -8.72 -1.84 0.59
N PHE A 102 -7.65 -2.43 0.05
CA PHE A 102 -6.49 -2.92 0.81
C PHE A 102 -5.23 -2.13 0.46
N LEU A 103 -4.49 -1.77 1.49
CA LEU A 103 -3.13 -1.28 1.35
C LEU A 103 -2.18 -2.42 1.72
N LEU A 104 -1.33 -2.81 0.77
CA LEU A 104 -0.39 -3.92 0.91
C LEU A 104 1.02 -3.36 0.94
N VAL A 105 1.75 -3.62 2.01
CA VAL A 105 3.12 -3.12 2.19
C VAL A 105 4.09 -4.27 2.36
N ASN A 106 4.96 -4.45 1.38
CA ASN A 106 6.04 -5.44 1.46
C ASN A 106 7.23 -4.87 2.22
N LEU A 107 7.65 -5.55 3.27
CA LEU A 107 8.83 -5.20 4.04
C LEU A 107 9.97 -6.15 3.62
N GLU A 108 10.81 -5.68 2.73
CA GLU A 108 11.78 -6.50 1.98
C GLU A 108 12.84 -7.15 2.86
N GLU A 109 13.28 -6.47 3.93
CA GLU A 109 14.38 -6.95 4.76
C GLU A 109 14.01 -8.11 5.67
N SER A 110 12.73 -8.24 6.02
CA SER A 110 12.28 -9.30 6.92
C SER A 110 11.35 -10.34 6.28
N GLY A 111 10.96 -10.12 5.01
CA GLY A 111 10.04 -11.03 4.32
C GLY A 111 8.64 -11.03 4.93
N HIS A 112 8.10 -9.86 5.22
CA HIS A 112 6.74 -9.68 5.72
C HIS A 112 5.93 -8.79 4.78
N VAL A 113 4.64 -9.09 4.66
CA VAL A 113 3.68 -8.22 3.99
C VAL A 113 2.64 -7.79 5.00
N LEU A 114 2.45 -6.47 5.12
CA LEU A 114 1.38 -5.90 5.93
C LEU A 114 0.16 -5.68 5.04
N SER A 115 -1.01 -6.13 5.48
CA SER A 115 -2.27 -5.91 4.78
C SER A 115 -3.21 -5.11 5.65
N PHE A 116 -3.48 -3.87 5.25
CA PHE A 116 -4.46 -3.01 5.91
C PHE A 116 -5.76 -3.05 5.11
N MET A 117 -6.85 -3.45 5.74
CA MET A 117 -8.18 -3.25 5.16
C MET A 117 -8.58 -1.81 5.45
N VAL A 118 -8.33 -0.93 4.50
CA VAL A 118 -8.48 0.52 4.68
C VAL A 118 -9.95 0.94 4.67
N SER A 119 -10.74 0.38 3.75
CA SER A 119 -12.16 0.70 3.67
C SER A 119 -13.00 -0.54 3.42
N ASP A 120 -14.28 -0.44 3.78
CA ASP A 120 -15.27 -1.45 3.41
C ASP A 120 -15.77 -1.22 1.98
N LYS A 121 -16.71 -2.06 1.55
CA LYS A 121 -17.32 -1.99 0.20
C LYS A 121 -18.19 -0.76 -0.02
N ALA A 122 -18.56 -0.06 1.04
CA ALA A 122 -19.32 1.20 0.96
C ALA A 122 -18.38 2.41 0.90
N GLY A 123 -17.08 2.21 0.98
CA GLY A 123 -16.09 3.27 0.97
C GLY A 123 -15.88 3.90 2.35
N LYS A 124 -16.38 3.29 3.42
CA LYS A 124 -16.15 3.77 4.78
C LYS A 124 -14.74 3.40 5.21
N ILE A 125 -13.97 4.39 5.67
CA ILE A 125 -12.63 4.17 6.20
C ILE A 125 -12.72 3.41 7.52
N LEU A 126 -12.01 2.29 7.62
CA LEU A 126 -12.02 1.39 8.77
C LEU A 126 -10.79 1.55 9.66
N VAL A 127 -9.67 2.03 9.09
CA VAL A 127 -8.43 2.21 9.85
C VAL A 127 -8.45 3.52 10.61
N ASP A 128 -7.92 3.51 11.83
CA ASP A 128 -7.63 4.74 12.54
C ASP A 128 -6.34 5.34 11.97
N PHE A 129 -6.25 6.65 11.94
CA PHE A 129 -5.04 7.32 11.51
C PHE A 129 -4.96 8.73 12.08
N GLU A 130 -3.73 9.20 12.24
CA GLU A 130 -3.45 10.59 12.55
C GLU A 130 -3.03 11.29 11.27
N GLU A 131 -3.64 12.44 10.97
CA GLU A 131 -3.32 13.20 9.76
C GLU A 131 -2.44 14.40 10.11
N LYS A 132 -1.35 14.57 9.38
CA LYS A 132 -0.44 15.70 9.51
C LYS A 132 -0.07 16.25 8.14
N ALA A 133 -0.08 17.58 8.01
CA ALA A 133 0.44 18.21 6.80
C ALA A 133 1.98 18.24 6.87
N SER A 134 2.61 17.97 5.75
CA SER A 134 4.08 18.07 5.65
C SER A 134 4.49 18.55 4.26
N THR A 135 5.63 19.24 4.20
CA THR A 135 6.27 19.61 2.95
C THR A 135 7.14 18.45 2.50
N THR A 136 6.76 17.79 1.42
CA THR A 136 7.34 16.48 1.08
C THR A 136 8.28 16.48 -0.10
N GLN A 137 8.07 17.35 -1.10
CA GLN A 137 8.85 17.28 -2.35
C GLN A 137 8.94 18.63 -3.04
N ALA A 138 10.05 18.82 -3.77
CA ALA A 138 10.14 19.87 -4.78
C ALA A 138 9.17 19.56 -5.93
N THR A 139 8.43 20.56 -6.35
CA THR A 139 7.58 20.47 -7.55
C THR A 139 8.44 20.64 -8.80
N VAL A 140 7.89 20.27 -9.97
CA VAL A 140 8.56 20.49 -11.27
C VAL A 140 8.89 21.96 -11.54
N ASN A 141 8.17 22.88 -10.88
CA ASN A 141 8.36 24.33 -11.03
C ASN A 141 9.34 24.91 -9.98
N GLY A 142 10.07 24.08 -9.24
CA GLY A 142 11.07 24.51 -8.27
C GLY A 142 10.54 24.86 -6.88
N GLY A 143 9.24 24.78 -6.64
CA GLY A 143 8.63 24.96 -5.32
C GLY A 143 8.51 23.63 -4.55
N TYR A 144 7.96 23.70 -3.34
CA TYR A 144 7.65 22.53 -2.52
C TYR A 144 6.14 22.37 -2.38
N MET A 145 5.69 21.12 -2.34
CA MET A 145 4.28 20.78 -2.18
C MET A 145 4.01 20.38 -0.72
N THR A 146 2.99 20.98 -0.12
CA THR A 146 2.46 20.54 1.18
C THR A 146 1.41 19.47 0.94
N ARG A 147 1.54 18.33 1.61
CA ARG A 147 0.60 17.20 1.51
C ARG A 147 0.10 16.82 2.89
N ALA A 148 -1.18 16.43 2.95
CA ALA A 148 -1.70 15.73 4.11
C ALA A 148 -1.25 14.27 4.07
N ASN A 149 -0.64 13.82 5.15
CA ASN A 149 -0.19 12.44 5.31
C ASN A 149 -0.95 11.79 6.45
N SER A 150 -1.33 10.53 6.24
CA SER A 150 -2.00 9.71 7.24
C SER A 150 -1.00 8.72 7.82
N PHE A 151 -0.99 8.61 9.15
CA PHE A 151 -0.14 7.69 9.89
C PHE A 151 -1.03 6.58 10.45
N ILE A 152 -0.96 5.39 9.86
CA ILE A 152 -1.82 4.26 10.20
C ILE A 152 -1.08 3.36 11.19
N PRO A 153 -1.66 3.05 12.36
CA PRO A 153 -1.02 2.12 13.30
C PRO A 153 -0.74 0.75 12.68
N ILE A 154 0.48 0.27 12.83
CA ILE A 154 0.90 -1.04 12.30
C ILE A 154 0.08 -2.17 12.94
N SER A 155 -0.39 -1.98 14.19
CA SER A 155 -1.24 -2.94 14.88
C SER A 155 -2.56 -3.24 14.16
N GLN A 156 -2.99 -2.40 13.23
CA GLN A 156 -4.22 -2.62 12.45
C GLN A 156 -4.01 -3.46 11.21
N ALA A 157 -2.76 -3.83 10.89
CA ALA A 157 -2.46 -4.68 9.75
C ALA A 157 -2.55 -6.17 10.11
N LEU A 158 -2.97 -6.98 9.15
CA LEU A 158 -2.64 -8.40 9.15
C LEU A 158 -1.20 -8.53 8.66
N VAL A 159 -0.42 -9.34 9.35
CA VAL A 159 1.00 -9.55 9.02
C VAL A 159 1.16 -10.94 8.41
N PHE A 160 1.65 -10.99 7.18
CA PHE A 160 1.97 -12.24 6.50
C PHE A 160 3.49 -12.43 6.51
N ASP A 161 3.93 -13.57 7.06
CA ASP A 161 5.32 -14.02 6.93
C ASP A 161 5.42 -14.80 5.62
N ILE A 162 6.19 -14.29 4.68
CA ILE A 162 6.31 -14.88 3.33
C ILE A 162 7.64 -15.65 3.12
N LYS A 163 8.40 -15.83 4.20
CA LYS A 163 9.64 -16.63 4.16
C LYS A 163 9.36 -18.13 4.04
#